data_3c90eac9e2b2d53e0d0a219100523726
#
_entry.id   3c90eac9e2b2d53e0d0a219100523726
#
_cell.length_a   1.000
_cell.length_b   1.000
_cell.length_c   1.000
_cell.angle_alpha   90.00
_cell.angle_beta   90.00
_cell.angle_gamma   90.00
#
_symmetry.space_group_name_H-M   'P 1'
#
loop_
_entity.id
_entity.type
_entity.pdbx_description
1 polymer ?
#
loop_
_entity_poly.entity_id
_entity_poly.type
_entity_poly.pdbx_seq_one_letter_code
_entity_poly.pdbx_strand_id
1 'polypeptide(L)'
;SNASSEIEYENAIGWLVGPEGRGINTIIEMVNMTRLDCVIGSAVNMRVATLRAVHHARHRKAFGALLVDQPLMRNVLADLVVESDAATTMMMRLAGATDRAAGDEQEAALRRIALAVTKYWVCKRAPAVAAEALECLGGNGFAEESGMPRLYRESPLMSIWEGSGNVAALDALRAMVKQPDTVDAFFTEVRLAEGADHRLDSAISRVGKELADLENVEYRARRVVELMALV
;
A
#
# COMPACT_ATOMS: atom_id res chain seq x y z
N SER A 1 20.13 2.66 4.75
CA SER A 1 19.93 3.14 3.37
C SER A 1 20.12 2.01 2.39
N ASN A 2 19.41 2.01 1.28
CA ASN A 2 19.61 1.05 0.21
C ASN A 2 20.90 1.34 -0.55
N ALA A 3 21.56 0.27 -1.01
CA ALA A 3 22.70 0.36 -1.91
C ALA A 3 22.17 0.58 -3.33
N SER A 4 22.00 1.84 -3.70
CA SER A 4 21.65 2.27 -5.07
C SER A 4 22.82 3.01 -5.67
N SER A 5 23.08 2.77 -6.95
CA SER A 5 24.17 3.41 -7.69
C SER A 5 23.76 3.69 -9.14
N GLU A 6 24.32 4.73 -9.71
CA GLU A 6 24.32 4.94 -11.15
C GLU A 6 25.48 4.13 -11.72
N ILE A 7 25.20 3.34 -12.75
CA ILE A 7 26.18 2.43 -13.34
C ILE A 7 26.55 2.95 -14.73
N GLU A 8 27.83 3.19 -14.97
CA GLU A 8 28.37 3.46 -16.30
C GLU A 8 28.94 2.16 -16.87
N TYR A 9 28.56 1.84 -18.10
CA TYR A 9 28.99 0.62 -18.78
C TYR A 9 30.08 0.99 -19.80
N GLU A 10 31.31 0.50 -19.57
CA GLU A 10 32.42 0.62 -20.52
C GLU A 10 32.71 -0.72 -21.18
N ASN A 11 32.47 -0.84 -22.48
CA ASN A 11 32.69 -2.06 -23.26
C ASN A 11 32.04 -3.34 -22.68
N ALA A 12 30.97 -3.19 -21.91
CA ALA A 12 30.24 -4.31 -21.35
C ALA A 12 29.43 -5.02 -22.46
N ILE A 13 29.48 -6.35 -22.44
CA ILE A 13 28.67 -7.18 -23.33
C ILE A 13 27.29 -7.37 -22.68
N GLY A 14 26.22 -7.15 -23.44
CA GLY A 14 24.84 -7.37 -23.00
C GLY A 14 23.99 -8.02 -24.08
N TRP A 15 22.85 -8.54 -23.67
CA TRP A 15 21.83 -9.06 -24.57
C TRP A 15 20.57 -8.21 -24.45
N LEU A 16 19.98 -7.88 -25.60
CA LEU A 16 18.73 -7.14 -25.65
C LEU A 16 17.58 -8.01 -25.10
N VAL A 17 16.82 -7.47 -24.15
CA VAL A 17 15.58 -8.06 -23.63
C VAL A 17 14.39 -7.29 -24.21
N GLY A 18 13.52 -7.98 -24.94
CA GLY A 18 12.38 -7.38 -25.62
C GLY A 18 12.72 -6.76 -27.00
N PRO A 19 11.74 -6.15 -27.67
CA PRO A 19 11.93 -5.55 -28.99
C PRO A 19 12.82 -4.30 -28.93
N GLU A 20 13.68 -4.13 -29.92
CA GLU A 20 14.51 -2.95 -30.09
C GLU A 20 13.65 -1.67 -30.14
N GLY A 21 14.10 -0.60 -29.50
CA GLY A 21 13.38 0.69 -29.42
C GLY A 21 12.18 0.70 -28.46
N ARG A 22 11.86 -0.41 -27.80
CA ARG A 22 10.74 -0.53 -26.86
C ARG A 22 11.14 -0.81 -25.41
N GLY A 23 12.33 -0.40 -24.99
CA GLY A 23 12.88 -0.67 -23.67
C GLY A 23 11.97 -0.18 -22.52
N ILE A 24 11.37 1.01 -22.63
CA ILE A 24 10.45 1.54 -21.62
C ILE A 24 9.22 0.63 -21.46
N ASN A 25 8.62 0.16 -22.56
CA ASN A 25 7.48 -0.74 -22.49
C ASN A 25 7.85 -2.07 -21.82
N THR A 26 9.02 -2.60 -22.14
CA THR A 26 9.53 -3.85 -21.56
C THR A 26 9.81 -3.70 -20.07
N ILE A 27 10.45 -2.60 -19.64
CA ILE A 27 10.78 -2.41 -18.22
C ILE A 27 9.54 -2.12 -17.34
N ILE A 28 8.46 -1.58 -17.90
CA ILE A 28 7.21 -1.33 -17.16
C ILE A 28 6.60 -2.65 -16.63
N GLU A 29 6.78 -3.77 -17.33
CA GLU A 29 6.32 -5.07 -16.81
C GLU A 29 7.04 -5.42 -15.50
N MET A 30 8.37 -5.22 -15.45
CA MET A 30 9.15 -5.37 -14.22
C MET A 30 8.71 -4.35 -13.14
N VAL A 31 8.50 -3.09 -13.52
CA VAL A 31 8.05 -2.04 -12.58
C VAL A 31 6.72 -2.40 -11.91
N ASN A 32 5.82 -3.07 -12.61
CA ASN A 32 4.57 -3.52 -12.00
C ASN A 32 4.82 -4.59 -10.91
N MET A 33 5.80 -5.46 -11.10
CA MET A 33 6.19 -6.45 -10.08
C MET A 33 6.88 -5.76 -8.89
N THR A 34 7.80 -4.84 -9.13
CA THR A 34 8.48 -4.10 -8.05
C THR A 34 7.55 -3.15 -7.31
N ARG A 35 6.48 -2.67 -7.92
CA ARG A 35 5.39 -1.95 -7.23
C ARG A 35 4.64 -2.86 -6.25
N LEU A 36 4.39 -4.11 -6.64
CA LEU A 36 3.83 -5.10 -5.72
C LEU A 36 4.79 -5.35 -4.55
N ASP A 37 6.10 -5.45 -4.80
CA ASP A 37 7.10 -5.56 -3.74
C ASP A 37 7.08 -4.37 -2.78
N CYS A 38 6.84 -3.14 -3.27
CA CYS A 38 6.65 -1.97 -2.41
C CYS A 38 5.44 -2.11 -1.49
N VAL A 39 4.33 -2.67 -1.99
CA VAL A 39 3.13 -2.95 -1.18
C VAL A 39 3.44 -4.00 -0.12
N ILE A 40 4.08 -5.10 -0.51
CA ILE A 40 4.48 -6.19 0.39
C ILE A 40 5.40 -5.65 1.49
N GLY A 41 6.45 -4.91 1.11
CA GLY A 41 7.42 -4.32 2.04
C GLY A 41 6.76 -3.36 3.04
N SER A 42 5.80 -2.54 2.59
CA SER A 42 5.06 -1.63 3.47
C SER A 42 4.13 -2.38 4.42
N ALA A 43 3.37 -3.36 3.95
CA ALA A 43 2.50 -4.18 4.80
C ALA A 43 3.31 -4.95 5.85
N VAL A 44 4.44 -5.52 5.47
CA VAL A 44 5.37 -6.20 6.40
C VAL A 44 5.94 -5.21 7.43
N ASN A 45 6.35 -4.00 7.01
CA ASN A 45 6.84 -2.97 7.92
C ASN A 45 5.77 -2.61 8.97
N MET A 46 4.53 -2.34 8.53
CA MET A 46 3.39 -2.05 9.43
C MET A 46 3.14 -3.21 10.39
N ARG A 47 3.13 -4.45 9.90
CA ARG A 47 2.90 -5.63 10.73
C ARG A 47 4.00 -5.83 11.78
N VAL A 48 5.27 -5.73 11.40
CA VAL A 48 6.40 -5.88 12.33
C VAL A 48 6.37 -4.78 13.39
N ALA A 49 6.13 -3.52 13.00
CA ALA A 49 6.01 -2.40 13.92
C ALA A 49 4.87 -2.62 14.92
N THR A 50 3.68 -3.00 14.45
CA THR A 50 2.49 -3.30 15.27
C THR A 50 2.76 -4.45 16.25
N LEU A 51 3.36 -5.55 15.78
CA LEU A 51 3.69 -6.70 16.64
C LEU A 51 4.66 -6.31 17.76
N ARG A 52 5.65 -5.46 17.50
CA ARG A 52 6.59 -4.97 18.51
C ARG A 52 5.91 -4.08 19.53
N ALA A 53 5.01 -3.18 19.09
CA ALA A 53 4.21 -2.34 19.99
C ALA A 53 3.32 -3.19 20.90
N VAL A 54 2.59 -4.16 20.34
CA VAL A 54 1.74 -5.08 21.10
C VAL A 54 2.57 -5.91 22.09
N HIS A 55 3.71 -6.47 21.64
CA HIS A 55 4.61 -7.22 22.51
C HIS A 55 5.10 -6.38 23.68
N HIS A 56 5.59 -5.17 23.42
CA HIS A 56 6.03 -4.26 24.47
C HIS A 56 4.91 -3.95 25.46
N ALA A 57 3.73 -3.61 24.98
CA ALA A 57 2.60 -3.26 25.83
C ALA A 57 2.14 -4.41 26.74
N ARG A 58 2.29 -5.66 26.31
CA ARG A 58 1.98 -6.86 27.08
C ARG A 58 2.97 -7.17 28.21
N HIS A 59 4.18 -6.60 28.16
CA HIS A 59 5.26 -6.92 29.11
C HIS A 59 5.67 -5.70 29.95
N ARG A 60 5.43 -4.51 29.48
CA ARG A 60 5.80 -3.27 30.19
C ARG A 60 4.72 -2.85 31.18
N LYS A 61 5.12 -2.69 32.45
CA LYS A 61 4.30 -2.06 33.49
C LYS A 61 4.66 -0.59 33.63
N ALA A 62 3.67 0.27 33.66
CA ALA A 62 3.76 1.69 33.99
C ALA A 62 2.43 2.17 34.58
N PHE A 63 2.46 3.18 35.44
CA PHE A 63 1.26 3.74 36.07
C PHE A 63 0.39 2.68 36.79
N GLY A 64 1.04 1.70 37.43
CA GLY A 64 0.40 0.68 38.24
C GLY A 64 -0.17 -0.54 37.51
N ALA A 65 -0.15 -0.58 36.17
CA ALA A 65 -0.67 -1.70 35.37
C ALA A 65 0.22 -2.01 34.16
N LEU A 66 -0.06 -3.09 33.44
CA LEU A 66 0.52 -3.32 32.12
C LEU A 66 0.01 -2.26 31.12
N LEU A 67 0.84 -1.86 30.19
CA LEU A 67 0.43 -0.86 29.18
C LEU A 67 -0.78 -1.36 28.38
N VAL A 68 -0.85 -2.65 28.07
CA VAL A 68 -1.98 -3.24 27.31
C VAL A 68 -3.31 -3.14 28.10
N ASP A 69 -3.28 -2.98 29.41
CA ASP A 69 -4.47 -2.84 30.27
C ASP A 69 -4.92 -1.36 30.39
N GLN A 70 -4.11 -0.42 29.93
CA GLN A 70 -4.45 1.01 29.91
C GLN A 70 -5.45 1.30 28.79
N PRO A 71 -6.59 1.96 29.06
CA PRO A 71 -7.64 2.17 28.05
C PRO A 71 -7.15 2.91 26.82
N LEU A 72 -6.35 3.97 26.99
CA LEU A 72 -5.82 4.73 25.86
C LEU A 72 -4.85 3.91 25.01
N MET A 73 -3.96 3.14 25.64
CA MET A 73 -3.04 2.25 24.91
C MET A 73 -3.80 1.17 24.12
N ARG A 74 -4.85 0.62 24.71
CA ARG A 74 -5.71 -0.37 24.01
C ARG A 74 -6.32 0.20 22.75
N ASN A 75 -6.77 1.46 22.79
CA ASN A 75 -7.32 2.14 21.62
C ASN A 75 -6.26 2.33 20.54
N VAL A 76 -5.06 2.80 20.88
CA VAL A 76 -3.94 2.97 19.95
C VAL A 76 -3.53 1.62 19.33
N LEU A 77 -3.39 0.58 20.15
CA LEU A 77 -3.04 -0.75 19.64
C LEU A 77 -4.13 -1.33 18.72
N ALA A 78 -5.41 -1.04 18.98
CA ALA A 78 -6.51 -1.45 18.11
C ALA A 78 -6.41 -0.78 16.74
N ASP A 79 -6.13 0.52 16.69
CA ASP A 79 -5.93 1.26 15.43
C ASP A 79 -4.74 0.69 14.64
N LEU A 80 -3.61 0.44 15.30
CA LEU A 80 -2.43 -0.17 14.66
C LEU A 80 -2.73 -1.57 14.08
N VAL A 81 -3.50 -2.38 14.80
CA VAL A 81 -3.88 -3.73 14.34
C VAL A 81 -4.80 -3.63 13.12
N VAL A 82 -5.82 -2.77 13.16
CA VAL A 82 -6.75 -2.57 12.03
C VAL A 82 -6.01 -2.13 10.78
N GLU A 83 -5.11 -1.14 10.89
CA GLU A 83 -4.30 -0.66 9.77
C GLU A 83 -3.39 -1.76 9.20
N SER A 84 -2.73 -2.51 10.06
CA SER A 84 -1.85 -3.61 9.66
C SER A 84 -2.60 -4.76 8.98
N ASP A 85 -3.77 -5.14 9.51
CA ASP A 85 -4.57 -6.23 8.97
C ASP A 85 -5.22 -5.82 7.64
N ALA A 86 -5.71 -4.60 7.51
CA ALA A 86 -6.23 -4.06 6.25
C ALA A 86 -5.13 -4.04 5.17
N ALA A 87 -3.94 -3.52 5.48
CA ALA A 87 -2.81 -3.50 4.55
C ALA A 87 -2.40 -4.92 4.11
N THR A 88 -2.39 -5.87 5.05
CA THR A 88 -2.06 -7.28 4.76
C THR A 88 -3.11 -7.92 3.85
N THR A 89 -4.39 -7.67 4.11
CA THR A 89 -5.51 -8.20 3.31
C THR A 89 -5.47 -7.65 1.88
N MET A 90 -5.31 -6.34 1.71
CA MET A 90 -5.15 -5.72 0.39
C MET A 90 -3.94 -6.30 -0.37
N MET A 91 -2.81 -6.43 0.30
CA MET A 91 -1.58 -6.99 -0.26
C MET A 91 -1.80 -8.43 -0.74
N MET A 92 -2.41 -9.28 0.08
CA MET A 92 -2.68 -10.68 -0.26
C MET A 92 -3.69 -10.81 -1.39
N ARG A 93 -4.74 -9.97 -1.41
CA ARG A 93 -5.71 -9.94 -2.52
C ARG A 93 -5.03 -9.54 -3.84
N LEU A 94 -4.16 -8.54 -3.80
CA LEU A 94 -3.41 -8.09 -4.97
C LEU A 94 -2.40 -9.15 -5.46
N ALA A 95 -1.72 -9.84 -4.55
CA ALA A 95 -0.83 -10.95 -4.90
C ALA A 95 -1.62 -12.07 -5.59
N GLY A 96 -2.78 -12.45 -5.04
CA GLY A 96 -3.67 -13.44 -5.67
C GLY A 96 -4.17 -13.02 -7.06
N ALA A 97 -4.49 -11.73 -7.26
CA ALA A 97 -4.83 -11.21 -8.58
C ALA A 97 -3.64 -11.30 -9.55
N THR A 98 -2.43 -11.05 -9.05
CA THR A 98 -1.21 -11.16 -9.86
C THR A 98 -0.95 -12.59 -10.33
N ASP A 99 -1.14 -13.57 -9.46
CA ASP A 99 -0.97 -15.00 -9.80
C ASP A 99 -1.97 -15.47 -10.86
N ARG A 100 -3.22 -14.97 -10.79
CA ARG A 100 -4.30 -15.41 -11.70
C ARG A 100 -4.40 -14.60 -12.99
N ALA A 101 -3.79 -13.42 -13.06
CA ALA A 101 -3.91 -12.50 -14.19
C ALA A 101 -3.56 -13.08 -15.55
N ALA A 102 -2.69 -14.10 -15.62
CA ALA A 102 -2.30 -14.71 -16.89
C ALA A 102 -3.42 -15.56 -17.54
N GLY A 103 -4.38 -16.04 -16.75
CA GLY A 103 -5.47 -16.92 -17.21
C GLY A 103 -6.88 -16.37 -16.94
N ASP A 104 -7.00 -15.17 -16.38
CA ASP A 104 -8.26 -14.56 -15.97
C ASP A 104 -8.24 -13.06 -16.27
N GLU A 105 -9.07 -12.64 -17.24
CA GLU A 105 -9.15 -11.23 -17.67
C GLU A 105 -9.69 -10.32 -16.57
N GLN A 106 -10.62 -10.79 -15.75
CA GLN A 106 -11.15 -10.03 -14.61
C GLN A 106 -10.05 -9.76 -13.58
N GLU A 107 -9.25 -10.75 -13.24
CA GLU A 107 -8.14 -10.61 -12.32
C GLU A 107 -7.02 -9.73 -12.91
N ALA A 108 -6.78 -9.80 -14.21
CA ALA A 108 -5.84 -8.92 -14.91
C ALA A 108 -6.30 -7.45 -14.85
N ALA A 109 -7.57 -7.19 -15.12
CA ALA A 109 -8.15 -5.85 -15.04
C ALA A 109 -8.16 -5.32 -13.60
N LEU A 110 -8.57 -6.14 -12.63
CA LEU A 110 -8.51 -5.79 -11.21
C LEU A 110 -7.08 -5.47 -10.77
N ARG A 111 -6.10 -6.36 -11.09
CA ARG A 111 -4.69 -6.12 -10.78
C ARG A 111 -4.22 -4.79 -11.31
N ARG A 112 -4.60 -4.43 -12.54
CA ARG A 112 -4.13 -3.20 -13.20
C ARG A 112 -4.50 -1.94 -12.42
N ILE A 113 -5.72 -1.83 -11.89
CA ILE A 113 -6.16 -0.68 -11.11
C ILE A 113 -5.78 -0.82 -9.64
N ALA A 114 -5.97 -2.00 -9.06
CA ALA A 114 -5.70 -2.24 -7.65
C ALA A 114 -4.24 -2.03 -7.29
N LEU A 115 -3.30 -2.34 -8.18
CA LEU A 115 -1.87 -2.11 -7.94
C LEU A 115 -1.56 -0.63 -7.69
N ALA A 116 -2.11 0.27 -8.50
CA ALA A 116 -1.90 1.70 -8.34
C ALA A 116 -2.56 2.23 -7.05
N VAL A 117 -3.80 1.80 -6.76
CA VAL A 117 -4.55 2.19 -5.57
C VAL A 117 -3.86 1.69 -4.29
N THR A 118 -3.52 0.40 -4.25
CA THR A 118 -2.92 -0.23 -3.07
C THR A 118 -1.50 0.30 -2.82
N LYS A 119 -0.71 0.48 -3.88
CA LYS A 119 0.63 1.08 -3.76
C LYS A 119 0.55 2.49 -3.19
N TYR A 120 -0.38 3.32 -3.67
CA TYR A 120 -0.61 4.64 -3.09
C TYR A 120 -0.96 4.54 -1.60
N TRP A 121 -2.00 3.77 -1.28
CA TRP A 121 -2.59 3.73 0.06
C TRP A 121 -1.65 3.12 1.09
N VAL A 122 -1.24 1.89 0.90
CA VAL A 122 -0.46 1.13 1.89
C VAL A 122 0.91 1.76 2.13
N CYS A 123 1.61 2.16 1.05
CA CYS A 123 2.94 2.77 1.22
C CYS A 123 2.89 4.14 1.90
N LYS A 124 1.80 4.92 1.71
CA LYS A 124 1.67 6.23 2.39
C LYS A 124 1.26 6.10 3.84
N ARG A 125 0.63 5.02 4.25
CA ARG A 125 0.22 4.81 5.64
C ARG A 125 1.32 4.22 6.50
N ALA A 126 2.23 3.46 5.92
CA ALA A 126 3.31 2.79 6.64
C ALA A 126 4.15 3.73 7.55
N PRO A 127 4.54 4.96 7.14
CA PRO A 127 5.28 5.87 8.00
C PRO A 127 4.52 6.29 9.26
N ALA A 128 3.22 6.57 9.16
CA ALA A 128 2.41 6.96 10.31
C ALA A 128 2.25 5.79 11.29
N VAL A 129 1.99 4.58 10.78
CA VAL A 129 1.89 3.37 11.60
C VAL A 129 3.22 3.05 12.29
N ALA A 130 4.34 3.17 11.58
CA ALA A 130 5.66 2.93 12.16
C ALA A 130 6.02 3.96 13.25
N ALA A 131 5.64 5.23 13.06
CA ALA A 131 5.84 6.30 14.04
C ALA A 131 5.03 6.03 15.31
N GLU A 132 3.72 5.78 15.18
CA GLU A 132 2.83 5.50 16.31
C GLU A 132 3.27 4.25 17.07
N ALA A 133 3.64 3.18 16.35
CA ALA A 133 4.15 1.97 16.97
C ALA A 133 5.46 2.21 17.73
N LEU A 134 6.34 3.06 17.21
CA LEU A 134 7.59 3.46 17.89
C LEU A 134 7.26 4.21 19.19
N GLU A 135 6.31 5.14 19.17
CA GLU A 135 5.87 5.88 20.37
C GLU A 135 5.32 4.97 21.46
N CYS A 136 4.63 3.88 21.09
CA CYS A 136 4.14 2.89 22.06
C CYS A 136 5.25 2.27 22.93
N LEU A 137 6.51 2.27 22.46
CA LEU A 137 7.65 1.76 23.23
C LEU A 137 8.29 2.84 24.13
N GLY A 138 7.85 4.11 24.02
CA GLY A 138 8.48 5.23 24.70
C GLY A 138 9.95 5.40 24.34
N GLY A 139 10.82 5.74 25.28
CA GLY A 139 12.26 5.89 25.01
C GLY A 139 12.92 4.66 24.41
N ASN A 140 12.44 3.46 24.72
CA ASN A 140 12.94 2.23 24.12
C ASN A 140 12.69 2.19 22.60
N GLY A 141 11.61 2.80 22.11
CA GLY A 141 11.31 2.89 20.68
C GLY A 141 12.30 3.78 19.93
N PHE A 142 12.89 4.76 20.59
CA PHE A 142 13.89 5.65 20.00
C PHE A 142 15.31 5.06 20.01
N ALA A 143 15.59 4.09 20.88
CA ALA A 143 16.89 3.41 20.96
C ALA A 143 17.08 2.47 19.78
N GLU A 144 18.27 2.53 19.12
CA GLU A 144 18.59 1.73 17.91
C GLU A 144 18.44 0.23 18.13
N GLU A 145 18.77 -0.27 19.33
CA GLU A 145 18.70 -1.68 19.72
C GLU A 145 17.30 -2.27 19.59
N SER A 146 16.26 -1.44 19.72
CA SER A 146 14.87 -1.87 19.51
C SER A 146 14.57 -2.25 18.05
N GLY A 147 15.35 -1.72 17.11
CA GLY A 147 15.12 -1.80 15.68
C GLY A 147 13.91 -0.99 15.18
N MET A 148 13.18 -0.28 16.07
CA MET A 148 12.06 0.59 15.68
C MET A 148 12.52 1.82 14.88
N PRO A 149 13.64 2.50 15.24
CA PRO A 149 14.15 3.61 14.44
C PRO A 149 14.45 3.21 12.99
N ARG A 150 14.96 2.01 12.78
CA ARG A 150 15.20 1.49 11.42
C ARG A 150 13.91 1.28 10.66
N LEU A 151 12.90 0.64 11.25
CA LEU A 151 11.58 0.47 10.61
C LEU A 151 10.98 1.82 10.20
N TYR A 152 11.06 2.81 11.10
CA TYR A 152 10.57 4.17 10.82
C TYR A 152 11.33 4.84 9.68
N ARG A 153 12.68 4.81 9.71
CA ARG A 153 13.50 5.43 8.65
C ARG A 153 13.30 4.81 7.28
N GLU A 154 13.05 3.51 7.22
CA GLU A 154 12.85 2.79 5.95
C GLU A 154 11.42 2.93 5.41
N SER A 155 10.42 3.14 6.27
CA SER A 155 9.01 3.16 5.88
C SER A 155 8.63 4.17 4.76
N PRO A 156 9.21 5.38 4.65
CA PRO A 156 8.86 6.31 3.58
C PRO A 156 9.34 5.89 2.19
N LEU A 157 10.39 5.05 2.11
CA LEU A 157 11.04 4.73 0.84
C LEU A 157 10.10 4.02 -0.14
N MET A 158 9.26 3.11 0.36
CA MET A 158 8.29 2.38 -0.45
C MET A 158 7.24 3.30 -1.11
N SER A 159 7.01 4.49 -0.54
CA SER A 159 6.14 5.52 -1.13
C SER A 159 6.85 6.42 -2.14
N ILE A 160 8.18 6.32 -2.28
CA ILE A 160 8.99 7.18 -3.14
C ILE A 160 9.37 6.47 -4.44
N TRP A 161 10.05 5.33 -4.33
CA TRP A 161 10.55 4.62 -5.50
C TRP A 161 9.44 3.87 -6.26
N GLU A 162 9.70 3.45 -7.48
CA GLU A 162 8.73 2.88 -8.43
C GLU A 162 7.54 3.81 -8.75
N GLY A 163 7.75 5.09 -8.54
CA GLY A 163 6.77 6.16 -8.66
C GLY A 163 6.18 6.59 -7.32
N SER A 164 6.29 7.88 -7.04
CA SER A 164 5.73 8.48 -5.82
C SER A 164 4.20 8.35 -5.75
N GLY A 165 3.62 8.68 -4.59
CA GLY A 165 2.18 8.62 -4.40
C GLY A 165 1.39 9.40 -5.47
N ASN A 166 1.84 10.58 -5.89
CA ASN A 166 1.17 11.31 -6.96
C ASN A 166 1.25 10.57 -8.30
N VAL A 167 2.39 9.95 -8.62
CA VAL A 167 2.54 9.13 -9.83
C VAL A 167 1.60 7.92 -9.80
N ALA A 168 1.46 7.25 -8.65
CA ALA A 168 0.53 6.14 -8.48
C ALA A 168 -0.94 6.59 -8.65
N ALA A 169 -1.32 7.74 -8.07
CA ALA A 169 -2.66 8.30 -8.23
C ALA A 169 -2.99 8.63 -9.70
N LEU A 170 -2.05 9.27 -10.41
CA LEU A 170 -2.20 9.56 -11.84
C LEU A 170 -2.21 8.28 -12.70
N ASP A 171 -1.50 7.24 -12.29
CA ASP A 171 -1.53 5.95 -12.99
C ASP A 171 -2.86 5.22 -12.82
N ALA A 172 -3.52 5.34 -11.65
CA ALA A 172 -4.88 4.86 -11.45
C ALA A 172 -5.87 5.57 -12.40
N LEU A 173 -5.82 6.90 -12.51
CA LEU A 173 -6.65 7.64 -13.46
C LEU A 173 -6.36 7.23 -14.91
N ARG A 174 -5.09 7.02 -15.26
CA ARG A 174 -4.72 6.55 -16.59
C ARG A 174 -5.29 5.16 -16.89
N ALA A 175 -5.32 4.26 -15.90
CA ALA A 175 -5.95 2.95 -16.05
C ALA A 175 -7.44 3.11 -16.36
N MET A 176 -8.16 3.90 -15.59
CA MET A 176 -9.60 4.14 -15.79
C MET A 176 -9.92 4.68 -17.18
N VAL A 177 -9.13 5.62 -17.70
CA VAL A 177 -9.36 6.24 -19.00
C VAL A 177 -8.99 5.31 -20.17
N LYS A 178 -7.85 4.61 -20.07
CA LYS A 178 -7.33 3.78 -21.16
C LYS A 178 -7.89 2.36 -21.19
N GLN A 179 -8.34 1.87 -20.05
CA GLN A 179 -8.83 0.52 -19.83
C GLN A 179 -10.07 0.57 -18.93
N PRO A 180 -11.24 0.97 -19.47
CA PRO A 180 -12.48 1.14 -18.68
C PRO A 180 -12.92 -0.14 -17.95
N ASP A 181 -12.60 -1.32 -18.49
CA ASP A 181 -12.80 -2.63 -17.87
C ASP A 181 -12.17 -2.75 -16.48
N THR A 182 -11.14 -1.97 -16.19
CA THR A 182 -10.53 -1.92 -14.86
C THR A 182 -11.46 -1.35 -13.80
N VAL A 183 -12.33 -0.39 -14.18
CA VAL A 183 -13.34 0.18 -13.29
C VAL A 183 -14.45 -0.84 -13.03
N ASP A 184 -14.88 -1.56 -14.06
CA ASP A 184 -15.89 -2.62 -13.94
C ASP A 184 -15.35 -3.77 -13.04
N ALA A 185 -14.10 -4.14 -13.23
CA ALA A 185 -13.42 -5.15 -12.40
C ALA A 185 -13.34 -4.71 -10.92
N PHE A 186 -13.02 -3.45 -10.65
CA PHE A 186 -13.01 -2.89 -9.31
C PHE A 186 -14.40 -2.95 -8.67
N PHE A 187 -15.46 -2.50 -9.36
CA PHE A 187 -16.82 -2.54 -8.81
C PHE A 187 -17.34 -3.97 -8.66
N THR A 188 -16.95 -4.90 -9.51
CA THR A 188 -17.26 -6.33 -9.34
C THR A 188 -16.68 -6.86 -8.04
N GLU A 189 -15.43 -6.52 -7.73
CA GLU A 189 -14.76 -6.93 -6.50
C GLU A 189 -15.42 -6.34 -5.25
N VAL A 190 -15.58 -5.02 -5.18
CA VAL A 190 -16.09 -4.38 -3.95
C VAL A 190 -17.55 -4.72 -3.66
N ARG A 191 -18.35 -5.01 -4.69
CA ARG A 191 -19.74 -5.46 -4.53
C ARG A 191 -19.91 -6.85 -3.97
N LEU A 192 -18.86 -7.66 -3.90
CA LEU A 192 -18.92 -8.96 -3.22
C LEU A 192 -19.28 -8.82 -1.73
N ALA A 193 -18.99 -7.66 -1.14
CA ALA A 193 -19.31 -7.36 0.26
C ALA A 193 -20.56 -6.45 0.40
N GLU A 194 -21.30 -6.17 -0.68
CA GLU A 194 -22.49 -5.33 -0.65
C GLU A 194 -23.55 -5.93 0.30
N GLY A 195 -24.12 -5.08 1.15
CA GLY A 195 -25.10 -5.48 2.16
C GLY A 195 -24.48 -6.01 3.47
N ALA A 196 -23.16 -6.20 3.55
CA ALA A 196 -22.51 -6.67 4.79
C ALA A 196 -22.45 -5.57 5.85
N ASP A 197 -22.24 -4.31 5.46
CA ASP A 197 -22.20 -3.15 6.35
C ASP A 197 -22.67 -1.88 5.62
N HIS A 198 -23.64 -1.16 6.18
CA HIS A 198 -24.21 0.04 5.57
C HIS A 198 -23.18 1.18 5.36
N ARG A 199 -22.09 1.20 6.14
CA ARG A 199 -21.00 2.19 5.98
C ARG A 199 -20.20 1.87 4.73
N LEU A 200 -19.95 0.58 4.46
CA LEU A 200 -19.28 0.12 3.25
C LEU A 200 -20.14 0.42 2.02
N ASP A 201 -21.45 0.11 2.05
CA ASP A 201 -22.37 0.40 0.95
C ASP A 201 -22.42 1.91 0.63
N SER A 202 -22.42 2.74 1.67
CA SER A 202 -22.35 4.20 1.53
C SER A 202 -21.03 4.66 0.93
N ALA A 203 -19.90 4.02 1.29
CA ALA A 203 -18.60 4.33 0.73
C ALA A 203 -18.50 3.91 -0.73
N ILE A 204 -18.99 2.72 -1.11
CA ILE A 204 -19.06 2.25 -2.50
C ILE A 204 -19.89 3.23 -3.35
N SER A 205 -21.06 3.65 -2.85
CA SER A 205 -21.91 4.64 -3.53
C SER A 205 -21.17 5.98 -3.75
N ARG A 206 -20.39 6.42 -2.76
CA ARG A 206 -19.60 7.64 -2.87
C ARG A 206 -18.50 7.52 -3.92
N VAL A 207 -17.79 6.39 -3.96
CA VAL A 207 -16.80 6.12 -5.02
C VAL A 207 -17.43 6.21 -6.39
N GLY A 208 -18.61 5.59 -6.59
CA GLY A 208 -19.33 5.66 -7.86
C GLY A 208 -19.67 7.10 -8.31
N LYS A 209 -20.09 7.95 -7.37
CA LYS A 209 -20.38 9.37 -7.64
C LYS A 209 -19.13 10.17 -8.00
N GLU A 210 -18.02 9.94 -7.28
CA GLU A 210 -16.76 10.64 -7.56
C GLU A 210 -16.15 10.22 -8.90
N LEU A 211 -16.31 8.96 -9.30
CA LEU A 211 -15.84 8.46 -10.60
C LEU A 211 -16.73 8.90 -11.78
N ALA A 212 -18.00 9.19 -11.54
CA ALA A 212 -18.91 9.73 -12.56
C ALA A 212 -18.64 11.20 -12.91
N ASP A 213 -18.02 11.95 -11.99
CA ASP A 213 -17.61 13.33 -12.22
C ASP A 213 -16.14 13.37 -12.70
N LEU A 214 -15.97 13.63 -13.99
CA LEU A 214 -14.65 13.73 -14.62
C LEU A 214 -14.08 15.17 -14.64
N GLU A 215 -14.85 16.16 -14.16
CA GLU A 215 -14.37 17.54 -14.11
C GLU A 215 -13.22 17.66 -13.10
N ASN A 216 -12.10 18.22 -13.55
CA ASN A 216 -10.88 18.41 -12.73
C ASN A 216 -10.42 17.12 -12.03
N VAL A 217 -10.63 15.95 -12.63
CA VAL A 217 -10.31 14.64 -12.01
C VAL A 217 -8.84 14.50 -11.65
N GLU A 218 -7.94 15.08 -12.43
CA GLU A 218 -6.49 15.06 -12.14
C GLU A 218 -6.19 15.81 -10.84
N TYR A 219 -6.80 16.96 -10.61
CA TYR A 219 -6.68 17.71 -9.34
C TYR A 219 -7.19 16.89 -8.15
N ARG A 220 -8.22 16.06 -8.35
CA ARG A 220 -8.82 15.20 -7.33
C ARG A 220 -8.23 13.78 -7.27
N ALA A 221 -7.21 13.47 -8.10
CA ALA A 221 -6.66 12.11 -8.26
C ALA A 221 -6.38 11.40 -6.93
N ARG A 222 -5.73 12.09 -5.99
CA ARG A 222 -5.42 11.52 -4.67
C ARG A 222 -6.68 11.16 -3.88
N ARG A 223 -7.67 12.05 -3.87
CA ARG A 223 -8.95 11.82 -3.18
C ARG A 223 -9.70 10.63 -3.78
N VAL A 224 -9.73 10.51 -5.10
CA VAL A 224 -10.35 9.38 -5.79
C VAL A 224 -9.70 8.07 -5.37
N VAL A 225 -8.37 8.01 -5.41
CA VAL A 225 -7.62 6.80 -5.02
C VAL A 225 -7.80 6.47 -3.54
N GLU A 226 -7.81 7.48 -2.66
CA GLU A 226 -8.07 7.29 -1.23
C GLU A 226 -9.47 6.70 -0.98
N LEU A 227 -10.49 7.20 -1.67
CA LEU A 227 -11.85 6.65 -1.58
C LEU A 227 -11.96 5.22 -2.10
N MET A 228 -11.26 4.92 -3.22
CA MET A 228 -11.21 3.55 -3.74
C MET A 228 -10.51 2.57 -2.78
N ALA A 229 -9.51 3.03 -2.05
CA ALA A 229 -8.79 2.19 -1.09
C ALA A 229 -9.59 1.90 0.19
N LEU A 230 -10.66 2.66 0.45
CA LEU A 230 -11.50 2.52 1.65
C LEU A 230 -12.66 1.52 1.47
N VAL A 231 -12.86 1.03 0.28
CA VAL A 231 -13.90 0.04 -0.07
C VAL A 231 -13.30 -1.27 -0.51
#